data_8cabbd601f50d7fb1ff64d3f6a296708
#
_entry.id   8cabbd601f50d7fb1ff64d3f6a296708
#
_cell.length_a   1.000
_cell.length_b   1.000
_cell.length_c   1.000
_cell.angle_alpha   90.00
_cell.angle_beta   90.00
_cell.angle_gamma   90.00
#
_symmetry.space_group_name_H-M   'P 1'
#
loop_
_entity.id
_entity.type
_entity.pdbx_description
1 polymer ?
#
loop_
_entity_poly.entity_id
_entity_poly.type
_entity_poly.pdbx_seq_one_letter_code
_entity_poly.pdbx_strand_id
1 'polypeptide(L)'
;MHIPLSPKSRRKAAAAASKEEDEQDDTTLDVLETVSQVRAKVYSKRHKEQKTIAFVPTMGGLHQGHVSLIQLALNKYDFVVVSVYVNPMQFAPNEDFDLYPRTLEEDLEKMKNLRENARMCVFAPKESLFGKGVDPSECAHVTVPNVGQGLCATTRPHFFGGVATVVLKLLNIVKPDAVVFGRKDYQQLKVIEKMVRDFDLDVEILSGEIVREPVNGDASDADSCPGLAMSSRNTYLTEKARKQAESISVALKDVADGISGRSDEFTPAMGANM
;
A
#
# COMPACT_ATOMS: atom_id res chain seq x y z
N MET A 1 8.54 31.96 -45.19
CA MET A 1 8.15 30.68 -45.82
C MET A 1 8.73 29.55 -45.01
N HIS A 2 7.93 28.80 -44.27
CA HIS A 2 8.36 27.69 -43.43
C HIS A 2 8.14 26.41 -44.26
N ILE A 3 9.24 25.79 -44.75
CA ILE A 3 9.16 24.53 -45.48
C ILE A 3 9.03 23.39 -44.48
N PRO A 4 7.93 22.61 -44.48
CA PRO A 4 7.79 21.49 -43.56
C PRO A 4 8.75 20.35 -43.95
N LEU A 5 9.50 19.86 -42.98
CA LEU A 5 10.41 18.72 -43.10
C LEU A 5 9.65 17.47 -43.53
N SER A 6 10.22 16.70 -44.45
CA SER A 6 9.64 15.46 -44.97
C SER A 6 9.48 14.38 -43.88
N PRO A 7 8.56 13.42 -44.04
CA PRO A 7 8.34 12.33 -43.05
C PRO A 7 9.60 11.50 -42.75
N LYS A 8 10.56 11.41 -43.72
CA LYS A 8 11.83 10.70 -43.51
C LYS A 8 12.80 11.45 -42.60
N SER A 9 12.83 12.79 -42.66
CA SER A 9 13.67 13.62 -41.78
C SER A 9 13.12 13.67 -40.36
N ARG A 10 11.78 13.59 -40.15
CA ARG A 10 11.18 13.47 -38.84
C ARG A 10 11.50 12.12 -38.17
N ARG A 11 11.54 11.02 -38.93
CA ARG A 11 11.95 9.70 -38.39
C ARG A 11 13.42 9.65 -38.01
N LYS A 12 14.30 10.35 -38.73
CA LYS A 12 15.74 10.39 -38.44
C LYS A 12 16.06 11.27 -37.22
N ALA A 13 15.31 12.34 -37.00
CA ALA A 13 15.41 13.19 -35.80
C ALA A 13 14.87 12.47 -34.55
N ALA A 14 13.78 11.72 -34.68
CA ALA A 14 13.26 10.89 -33.59
C ALA A 14 14.22 9.73 -33.22
N ALA A 15 14.90 9.12 -34.21
CA ALA A 15 15.86 8.06 -33.96
C ALA A 15 17.23 8.56 -33.43
N ALA A 16 17.55 9.85 -33.60
CA ALA A 16 18.75 10.46 -33.00
C ALA A 16 18.50 10.91 -31.53
N ALA A 17 17.28 11.32 -31.22
CA ALA A 17 16.89 11.67 -29.86
C ALA A 17 16.73 10.43 -28.92
N SER A 18 16.64 9.23 -29.47
CA SER A 18 16.53 7.97 -28.69
C SER A 18 17.89 7.31 -28.38
N LYS A 19 19.02 7.96 -28.64
CA LYS A 19 20.36 7.42 -28.37
C LYS A 19 21.10 8.08 -27.21
N GLU A 20 20.46 9.00 -26.50
CA GLU A 20 20.92 9.54 -25.23
C GLU A 20 19.97 9.10 -24.10
N GLU A 21 19.46 7.85 -24.12
CA GLU A 21 18.91 7.21 -22.94
C GLU A 21 20.10 6.67 -22.16
N ASP A 22 20.45 7.38 -21.10
CA ASP A 22 21.37 7.03 -20.05
C ASP A 22 21.42 5.52 -19.81
N GLU A 23 22.62 4.93 -19.85
CA GLU A 23 22.96 3.74 -19.08
C GLU A 23 22.83 4.13 -17.60
N GLN A 24 21.59 4.22 -17.12
CA GLN A 24 21.29 4.40 -15.72
C GLN A 24 21.76 3.13 -15.01
N ASP A 25 22.74 3.32 -14.14
CA ASP A 25 23.23 2.32 -13.20
C ASP A 25 22.01 1.59 -12.57
N ASP A 26 21.81 0.33 -12.95
CA ASP A 26 20.65 -0.52 -12.59
C ASP A 26 20.61 -0.82 -11.07
N THR A 27 21.46 -0.16 -10.29
CA THR A 27 21.56 -0.30 -8.82
C THR A 27 20.81 0.77 -8.04
N THR A 28 20.29 1.84 -8.70
CA THR A 28 19.62 2.94 -7.99
C THR A 28 18.10 2.77 -7.95
N LEU A 29 17.52 2.89 -6.75
CA LEU A 29 16.09 2.89 -6.54
C LEU A 29 15.47 4.18 -7.12
N ASP A 30 14.67 4.07 -8.19
CA ASP A 30 14.01 5.20 -8.82
C ASP A 30 12.92 5.81 -7.94
N VAL A 31 12.98 7.11 -7.71
CA VAL A 31 11.92 7.88 -7.05
C VAL A 31 11.17 8.70 -8.08
N LEU A 32 9.89 8.40 -8.26
CA LEU A 32 8.99 9.02 -9.23
C LEU A 32 8.03 9.97 -8.52
N GLU A 33 7.94 11.19 -8.97
CA GLU A 33 7.23 12.26 -8.28
C GLU A 33 5.92 12.67 -8.96
N THR A 34 5.72 12.22 -10.20
CA THR A 34 4.54 12.57 -10.99
C THR A 34 3.83 11.35 -11.55
N VAL A 35 2.53 11.49 -11.79
CA VAL A 35 1.71 10.45 -12.44
C VAL A 35 2.26 10.08 -13.83
N SER A 36 2.79 11.05 -14.58
CA SER A 36 3.36 10.81 -15.91
C SER A 36 4.62 9.95 -15.84
N GLN A 37 5.50 10.19 -14.86
CA GLN A 37 6.69 9.36 -14.65
C GLN A 37 6.33 7.92 -14.30
N VAL A 38 5.38 7.71 -13.38
CA VAL A 38 4.91 6.37 -13.02
C VAL A 38 4.35 5.64 -14.23
N ARG A 39 3.46 6.29 -14.99
CA ARG A 39 2.87 5.69 -16.20
C ARG A 39 3.92 5.34 -17.25
N ALA A 40 4.92 6.20 -17.45
CA ALA A 40 6.01 5.95 -18.39
C ALA A 40 6.88 4.75 -17.94
N LYS A 41 7.24 4.68 -16.63
CA LYS A 41 8.02 3.57 -16.07
C LYS A 41 7.26 2.25 -16.19
N VAL A 42 5.99 2.22 -15.75
CA VAL A 42 5.13 1.03 -15.82
C VAL A 42 4.92 0.59 -17.26
N TYR A 43 4.69 1.52 -18.20
CA TYR A 43 4.56 1.20 -19.62
C TYR A 43 5.84 0.55 -20.17
N SER A 44 7.01 1.10 -19.83
CA SER A 44 8.30 0.52 -20.26
C SER A 44 8.46 -0.90 -19.72
N LYS A 45 8.27 -1.10 -18.41
CA LYS A 45 8.40 -2.42 -17.76
C LYS A 45 7.42 -3.44 -18.36
N ARG A 46 6.14 -3.07 -18.54
CA ARG A 46 5.13 -3.98 -19.09
C ARG A 46 5.30 -4.29 -20.56
N HIS A 47 5.49 -3.27 -21.41
CA HIS A 47 5.40 -3.44 -22.86
C HIS A 47 6.76 -3.62 -23.55
N LYS A 48 7.83 -3.01 -23.03
CA LYS A 48 9.17 -3.18 -23.62
C LYS A 48 9.90 -4.38 -23.00
N GLU A 49 9.75 -4.59 -21.68
CA GLU A 49 10.45 -5.63 -20.93
C GLU A 49 9.59 -6.86 -20.62
N GLN A 50 8.29 -6.85 -20.97
CA GLN A 50 7.31 -7.93 -20.73
C GLN A 50 7.22 -8.37 -19.27
N LYS A 51 7.33 -7.42 -18.33
CA LYS A 51 7.31 -7.64 -16.89
C LYS A 51 5.90 -7.59 -16.32
N THR A 52 5.62 -8.48 -15.38
CA THR A 52 4.46 -8.40 -14.49
C THR A 52 4.72 -7.38 -13.37
N ILE A 53 3.67 -6.66 -12.94
CA ILE A 53 3.80 -5.52 -12.04
C ILE A 53 2.93 -5.71 -10.80
N ALA A 54 3.55 -5.68 -9.63
CA ALA A 54 2.82 -5.56 -8.37
C ALA A 54 2.88 -4.14 -7.82
N PHE A 55 1.89 -3.80 -7.00
CA PHE A 55 1.79 -2.50 -6.35
C PHE A 55 1.63 -2.64 -4.84
N VAL A 56 2.39 -1.88 -4.07
CA VAL A 56 2.32 -1.83 -2.61
C VAL A 56 2.00 -0.39 -2.19
N PRO A 57 0.72 -0.07 -1.93
CA PRO A 57 0.34 1.26 -1.45
C PRO A 57 0.71 1.45 0.01
N THR A 58 1.46 2.52 0.32
CA THR A 58 1.80 2.92 1.68
C THR A 58 1.62 4.42 1.90
N MET A 59 1.59 4.84 3.14
CA MET A 59 1.63 6.26 3.51
C MET A 59 3.02 6.72 3.98
N GLY A 60 4.04 5.86 3.90
CA GLY A 60 5.34 6.10 4.49
C GLY A 60 5.42 5.69 5.96
N GLY A 61 6.52 6.08 6.64
CA GLY A 61 6.82 5.60 7.97
C GLY A 61 7.01 4.08 7.98
N LEU A 62 7.79 3.56 7.02
CA LEU A 62 7.90 2.12 6.79
C LEU A 62 8.50 1.39 7.99
N HIS A 63 7.92 0.26 8.31
CA HIS A 63 8.39 -0.69 9.31
C HIS A 63 8.46 -2.10 8.71
N GLN A 64 8.94 -3.09 9.46
CA GLN A 64 9.12 -4.45 8.97
C GLN A 64 7.83 -5.07 8.39
N GLY A 65 6.67 -4.67 8.87
CA GLY A 65 5.39 -5.07 8.28
C GLY A 65 5.21 -4.59 6.84
N HIS A 66 5.63 -3.35 6.52
CA HIS A 66 5.62 -2.87 5.13
C HIS A 66 6.68 -3.56 4.28
N VAL A 67 7.88 -3.76 4.85
CA VAL A 67 8.97 -4.48 4.18
C VAL A 67 8.54 -5.89 3.79
N SER A 68 7.83 -6.61 4.66
CA SER A 68 7.32 -7.95 4.35
C SER A 68 6.31 -7.96 3.18
N LEU A 69 5.49 -6.91 3.04
CA LEU A 69 4.57 -6.77 1.89
C LEU A 69 5.33 -6.52 0.59
N ILE A 70 6.36 -5.67 0.62
CA ILE A 70 7.22 -5.43 -0.53
C ILE A 70 7.95 -6.73 -0.94
N GLN A 71 8.49 -7.47 0.04
CA GLN A 71 9.14 -8.75 -0.24
C GLN A 71 8.16 -9.79 -0.81
N LEU A 72 6.92 -9.84 -0.31
CA LEU A 72 5.86 -10.69 -0.87
C LEU A 72 5.60 -10.36 -2.35
N ALA A 73 5.57 -9.07 -2.70
CA ALA A 73 5.42 -8.60 -4.06
C ALA A 73 6.62 -9.02 -4.94
N LEU A 74 7.86 -8.76 -4.48
CA LEU A 74 9.09 -9.10 -5.19
C LEU A 74 9.25 -10.61 -5.42
N ASN A 75 8.75 -11.44 -4.53
CA ASN A 75 8.82 -12.89 -4.66
C ASN A 75 7.88 -13.44 -5.75
N LYS A 76 6.84 -12.70 -6.12
CA LYS A 76 5.79 -13.18 -7.04
C LYS A 76 5.73 -12.45 -8.37
N TYR A 77 6.25 -11.22 -8.44
CA TYR A 77 6.14 -10.35 -9.61
C TYR A 77 7.50 -9.82 -10.04
N ASP A 78 7.63 -9.51 -11.32
CA ASP A 78 8.90 -9.08 -11.92
C ASP A 78 9.30 -7.66 -11.55
N PHE A 79 8.34 -6.79 -11.32
CA PHE A 79 8.57 -5.39 -10.97
C PHE A 79 7.55 -4.90 -9.93
N VAL A 80 8.00 -4.10 -8.97
CA VAL A 80 7.18 -3.60 -7.86
C VAL A 80 7.16 -2.08 -7.87
N VAL A 81 5.97 -1.50 -7.81
CA VAL A 81 5.77 -0.08 -7.52
C VAL A 81 5.37 0.06 -6.06
N VAL A 82 6.08 0.86 -5.29
CA VAL A 82 5.72 1.19 -3.91
C VAL A 82 5.29 2.66 -3.86
N SER A 83 4.09 2.97 -3.39
CA SER A 83 3.75 4.38 -3.17
C SER A 83 4.00 4.81 -1.74
N VAL A 84 4.47 6.06 -1.59
CA VAL A 84 4.59 6.76 -0.31
C VAL A 84 3.75 8.03 -0.41
N TYR A 85 2.50 7.97 0.08
CA TYR A 85 1.56 9.09 -0.01
C TYR A 85 0.65 9.15 1.20
N VAL A 86 0.80 10.18 2.03
CA VAL A 86 -0.10 10.46 3.17
C VAL A 86 -1.41 11.02 2.61
N ASN A 87 -2.45 10.18 2.60
CA ASN A 87 -3.74 10.52 2.01
C ASN A 87 -4.60 11.37 2.95
N PRO A 88 -4.90 12.63 2.64
CA PRO A 88 -5.69 13.49 3.52
C PRO A 88 -7.14 13.02 3.68
N MET A 89 -7.72 12.34 2.68
CA MET A 89 -9.13 11.93 2.69
C MET A 89 -9.48 10.88 3.75
N GLN A 90 -8.49 10.21 4.32
CA GLN A 90 -8.71 9.19 5.35
C GLN A 90 -8.48 9.68 6.78
N PHE A 91 -8.29 10.99 6.95
CA PHE A 91 -8.13 11.62 8.26
C PHE A 91 -9.31 12.54 8.56
N ALA A 92 -9.86 12.43 9.77
CA ALA A 92 -10.80 13.42 10.27
C ALA A 92 -10.05 14.70 10.70
N PRO A 93 -10.72 15.85 10.82
CA PRO A 93 -10.08 17.12 11.17
C PRO A 93 -9.30 17.12 12.49
N ASN A 94 -9.62 16.20 13.41
CA ASN A 94 -8.99 16.05 14.72
C ASN A 94 -8.10 14.81 14.83
N GLU A 95 -7.77 14.18 13.71
CA GLU A 95 -6.83 13.05 13.67
C GLU A 95 -5.39 13.52 13.40
N ASP A 96 -4.46 12.59 13.45
CA ASP A 96 -3.01 12.79 13.41
C ASP A 96 -2.41 13.09 12.03
N PHE A 97 -3.17 13.68 11.10
CA PHE A 97 -2.69 13.97 9.73
C PHE A 97 -1.39 14.77 9.69
N ASP A 98 -1.32 15.84 10.49
CA ASP A 98 -0.14 16.70 10.55
C ASP A 98 1.03 16.07 11.30
N LEU A 99 0.73 15.15 12.22
CA LEU A 99 1.72 14.42 13.04
C LEU A 99 2.16 13.11 12.39
N TYR A 100 1.47 12.68 11.32
CA TYR A 100 1.79 11.40 10.68
C TYR A 100 3.24 11.40 10.15
N PRO A 101 4.04 10.36 10.43
CA PRO A 101 5.46 10.32 10.05
C PRO A 101 5.68 10.53 8.55
N ARG A 102 6.52 11.52 8.22
CA ARG A 102 6.96 11.82 6.84
C ARG A 102 8.47 11.63 6.76
N THR A 103 8.88 10.38 6.63
CA THR A 103 10.27 9.91 6.72
C THR A 103 10.73 9.30 5.41
N LEU A 104 10.51 10.00 4.28
CA LEU A 104 10.77 9.45 2.95
C LEU A 104 12.21 8.95 2.79
N GLU A 105 13.20 9.70 3.29
CA GLU A 105 14.61 9.32 3.18
C GLU A 105 14.91 8.01 3.92
N GLU A 106 14.41 7.85 5.16
CA GLU A 106 14.54 6.60 5.91
C GLU A 106 13.80 5.44 5.25
N ASP A 107 12.64 5.72 4.66
CA ASP A 107 11.85 4.74 3.94
C ASP A 107 12.58 4.25 2.68
N LEU A 108 13.22 5.17 1.95
CA LEU A 108 14.06 4.84 0.80
C LEU A 108 15.26 3.97 1.20
N GLU A 109 15.93 4.29 2.32
CA GLU A 109 17.04 3.48 2.81
C GLU A 109 16.59 2.05 3.18
N LYS A 110 15.42 1.89 3.81
CA LYS A 110 14.87 0.56 4.09
C LYS A 110 14.61 -0.25 2.82
N MET A 111 14.13 0.42 1.75
CA MET A 111 13.87 -0.21 0.45
C MET A 111 15.16 -0.51 -0.32
N LYS A 112 16.16 0.37 -0.28
CA LYS A 112 17.48 0.14 -0.91
C LYS A 112 18.20 -1.09 -0.33
N ASN A 113 17.98 -1.37 0.96
CA ASN A 113 18.56 -2.52 1.64
C ASN A 113 17.91 -3.87 1.26
N LEU A 114 16.83 -3.85 0.46
CA LEU A 114 16.26 -5.07 -0.10
C LEU A 114 17.14 -5.60 -1.24
N ARG A 115 17.36 -6.92 -1.27
CA ARG A 115 18.26 -7.57 -2.26
C ARG A 115 17.89 -7.31 -3.72
N GLU A 116 16.63 -6.98 -3.98
CA GLU A 116 16.08 -6.85 -5.32
C GLU A 116 15.57 -5.41 -5.58
N ASN A 117 16.26 -4.41 -5.02
CA ASN A 117 15.88 -3.00 -5.15
C ASN A 117 15.81 -2.50 -6.60
N ALA A 118 16.64 -3.05 -7.50
CA ALA A 118 16.61 -2.79 -8.93
C ALA A 118 15.27 -3.22 -9.62
N ARG A 119 14.51 -4.11 -8.98
CA ARG A 119 13.19 -4.56 -9.45
C ARG A 119 12.04 -3.74 -8.88
N MET A 120 12.30 -2.55 -8.36
CA MET A 120 11.23 -1.68 -7.85
C MET A 120 11.45 -0.20 -8.19
N CYS A 121 10.40 0.58 -8.05
CA CYS A 121 10.46 2.02 -7.97
C CYS A 121 9.51 2.56 -6.91
N VAL A 122 9.77 3.77 -6.45
CA VAL A 122 8.96 4.45 -5.44
C VAL A 122 8.19 5.58 -6.10
N PHE A 123 6.87 5.59 -5.89
CA PHE A 123 6.02 6.71 -6.26
C PHE A 123 5.78 7.60 -5.03
N ALA A 124 6.48 8.72 -4.95
CA ALA A 124 6.36 9.71 -3.88
C ALA A 124 5.94 11.06 -4.47
N PRO A 125 4.63 11.29 -4.71
CA PRO A 125 4.17 12.51 -5.35
C PRO A 125 4.44 13.74 -4.48
N LYS A 126 5.08 14.77 -5.06
CA LYS A 126 5.34 16.06 -4.40
C LYS A 126 4.08 16.90 -4.23
N GLU A 127 3.12 16.73 -5.12
CA GLU A 127 1.84 17.44 -5.08
C GLU A 127 0.71 16.51 -4.69
N SER A 128 -0.38 17.07 -4.18
CA SER A 128 -1.59 16.31 -3.88
C SER A 128 -2.07 15.53 -5.11
N LEU A 129 -2.35 14.25 -4.93
CA LEU A 129 -2.94 13.42 -5.98
C LEU A 129 -4.33 13.92 -6.42
N PHE A 130 -4.98 14.73 -5.61
CA PHE A 130 -6.30 15.33 -5.91
C PHE A 130 -6.20 16.67 -6.62
N GLY A 131 -4.99 17.19 -6.86
CA GLY A 131 -4.71 18.46 -7.49
C GLY A 131 -4.19 19.51 -6.51
N LYS A 132 -3.43 20.48 -7.04
CA LYS A 132 -2.88 21.57 -6.23
C LYS A 132 -3.99 22.51 -5.80
N GLY A 133 -4.15 22.71 -4.49
CA GLY A 133 -5.16 23.61 -3.92
C GLY A 133 -6.61 23.10 -4.05
N VAL A 134 -6.82 21.87 -4.50
CA VAL A 134 -8.14 21.25 -4.55
C VAL A 134 -8.45 20.67 -3.17
N ASP A 135 -9.63 20.98 -2.64
CA ASP A 135 -10.14 20.30 -1.45
C ASP A 135 -10.51 18.86 -1.80
N PRO A 136 -9.89 17.87 -1.17
CA PRO A 136 -10.21 16.46 -1.43
C PRO A 136 -11.69 16.11 -1.22
N SER A 137 -12.42 16.88 -0.39
CA SER A 137 -13.86 16.67 -0.16
C SER A 137 -14.73 17.01 -1.39
N GLU A 138 -14.22 17.84 -2.30
CA GLU A 138 -14.88 18.20 -3.56
C GLU A 138 -14.60 17.21 -4.70
N CYS A 139 -13.69 16.25 -4.48
CA CYS A 139 -13.36 15.25 -5.49
C CYS A 139 -14.41 14.13 -5.53
N ALA A 140 -14.43 13.36 -6.61
CA ALA A 140 -15.24 12.15 -6.69
C ALA A 140 -14.85 11.17 -5.58
N HIS A 141 -15.85 10.61 -4.91
CA HIS A 141 -15.69 9.68 -3.79
C HIS A 141 -16.17 8.29 -4.14
N VAL A 142 -15.46 7.29 -3.63
CA VAL A 142 -15.87 5.88 -3.67
C VAL A 142 -16.46 5.51 -2.32
N THR A 143 -17.70 5.02 -2.33
CA THR A 143 -18.35 4.48 -1.14
C THR A 143 -18.51 2.98 -1.30
N VAL A 144 -18.08 2.21 -0.30
CA VAL A 144 -18.21 0.74 -0.28
C VAL A 144 -19.15 0.37 0.88
N PRO A 145 -20.45 0.16 0.58
CA PRO A 145 -21.44 -0.12 1.63
C PRO A 145 -21.22 -1.50 2.27
N ASN A 146 -21.84 -1.72 3.41
CA ASN A 146 -21.80 -2.92 4.24
C ASN A 146 -20.41 -3.13 4.90
N VAL A 147 -19.42 -3.63 4.17
CA VAL A 147 -18.07 -3.90 4.71
C VAL A 147 -17.34 -2.64 5.18
N GLY A 148 -17.71 -1.47 4.66
CA GLY A 148 -17.21 -0.16 5.08
C GLY A 148 -17.99 0.45 6.25
N GLN A 149 -18.89 -0.31 6.90
CA GLN A 149 -19.71 0.13 8.03
C GLN A 149 -19.37 -0.65 9.31
N GLY A 150 -19.72 -0.11 10.45
CA GLY A 150 -19.41 -0.74 11.75
C GLY A 150 -17.91 -0.79 12.05
N LEU A 151 -17.50 -1.44 13.12
CA LEU A 151 -16.10 -1.55 13.58
C LEU A 151 -15.38 -0.18 13.55
N CYS A 152 -14.30 -0.06 12.78
CA CYS A 152 -13.55 1.20 12.65
C CYS A 152 -14.40 2.34 12.07
N ALA A 153 -15.37 2.07 11.21
CA ALA A 153 -16.22 3.10 10.62
C ALA A 153 -17.21 3.70 11.65
N THR A 154 -17.47 3.05 12.78
CA THR A 154 -18.30 3.61 13.86
C THR A 154 -17.69 4.89 14.43
N THR A 155 -16.37 4.92 14.60
CA THR A 155 -15.63 6.07 15.13
C THR A 155 -15.04 6.95 14.04
N ARG A 156 -14.88 6.40 12.83
CA ARG A 156 -14.24 7.04 11.67
C ARG A 156 -15.10 6.84 10.40
N PRO A 157 -16.29 7.46 10.31
CA PRO A 157 -17.26 7.15 9.24
C PRO A 157 -16.76 7.49 7.82
N HIS A 158 -15.80 8.44 7.69
CA HIS A 158 -15.23 8.85 6.40
C HIS A 158 -14.02 8.03 5.98
N PHE A 159 -13.43 7.25 6.90
CA PHE A 159 -12.14 6.59 6.70
C PHE A 159 -12.11 5.68 5.47
N PHE A 160 -13.03 4.74 5.37
CA PHE A 160 -13.00 3.76 4.28
C PHE A 160 -13.37 4.35 2.92
N GLY A 161 -14.20 5.39 2.88
CA GLY A 161 -14.44 6.15 1.66
C GLY A 161 -13.17 6.83 1.15
N GLY A 162 -12.41 7.47 2.05
CA GLY A 162 -11.12 8.07 1.73
C GLY A 162 -10.09 7.05 1.25
N VAL A 163 -10.02 5.90 1.92
CA VAL A 163 -9.11 4.79 1.52
C VAL A 163 -9.50 4.22 0.16
N ALA A 164 -10.77 3.88 -0.05
CA ALA A 164 -11.24 3.31 -1.32
C ALA A 164 -10.98 4.28 -2.49
N THR A 165 -11.22 5.57 -2.28
CA THR A 165 -11.01 6.61 -3.29
C THR A 165 -9.53 6.73 -3.70
N VAL A 166 -8.62 6.83 -2.73
CA VAL A 166 -7.18 6.94 -3.04
C VAL A 166 -6.65 5.65 -3.66
N VAL A 167 -7.07 4.48 -3.16
CA VAL A 167 -6.63 3.20 -3.71
C VAL A 167 -7.11 3.03 -5.15
N LEU A 168 -8.38 3.31 -5.45
CA LEU A 168 -8.88 3.28 -6.83
C LEU A 168 -8.09 4.22 -7.74
N LYS A 169 -7.79 5.45 -7.27
CA LYS A 169 -6.98 6.41 -8.01
C LYS A 169 -5.57 5.88 -8.29
N LEU A 170 -4.92 5.29 -7.28
CA LEU A 170 -3.58 4.71 -7.41
C LEU A 170 -3.58 3.49 -8.35
N LEU A 171 -4.60 2.61 -8.26
CA LEU A 171 -4.77 1.49 -9.18
C LEU A 171 -4.91 1.97 -10.63
N ASN A 172 -5.66 3.06 -10.88
CA ASN A 172 -5.77 3.66 -12.21
C ASN A 172 -4.48 4.35 -12.70
N ILE A 173 -3.62 4.79 -11.80
CA ILE A 173 -2.31 5.38 -12.14
C ILE A 173 -1.33 4.28 -12.52
N VAL A 174 -1.18 3.27 -11.65
CA VAL A 174 -0.18 2.20 -11.77
C VAL A 174 -0.65 1.11 -12.73
N LYS A 175 -1.93 0.77 -12.73
CA LYS A 175 -2.52 -0.36 -13.46
C LYS A 175 -1.74 -1.66 -13.23
N PRO A 176 -1.59 -2.10 -11.98
CA PRO A 176 -0.80 -3.27 -11.65
C PRO A 176 -1.54 -4.56 -11.97
N ASP A 177 -0.81 -5.68 -12.09
CA ASP A 177 -1.39 -7.01 -12.19
C ASP A 177 -1.81 -7.54 -10.81
N ALA A 178 -1.12 -7.07 -9.73
CA ALA A 178 -1.53 -7.33 -8.35
C ALA A 178 -1.29 -6.12 -7.44
N VAL A 179 -2.09 -6.06 -6.37
CA VAL A 179 -1.91 -5.09 -5.28
C VAL A 179 -1.81 -5.83 -3.94
N VAL A 180 -0.90 -5.37 -3.06
CA VAL A 180 -0.59 -6.04 -1.80
C VAL A 180 -1.06 -5.22 -0.61
N PHE A 181 -1.84 -5.84 0.30
CA PHE A 181 -2.29 -5.25 1.55
C PHE A 181 -1.95 -6.14 2.75
N GLY A 182 -1.77 -5.54 3.92
CA GLY A 182 -1.56 -6.28 5.16
C GLY A 182 -2.88 -6.70 5.83
N ARG A 183 -2.91 -7.89 6.41
CA ARG A 183 -4.06 -8.40 7.20
C ARG A 183 -4.26 -7.67 8.51
N LYS A 184 -3.31 -6.86 8.95
CA LYS A 184 -3.45 -6.04 10.16
C LYS A 184 -4.69 -5.13 10.07
N ASP A 185 -4.88 -4.47 8.95
CA ASP A 185 -6.02 -3.61 8.69
C ASP A 185 -7.12 -4.39 7.96
N TYR A 186 -7.63 -5.46 8.60
CA TYR A 186 -8.48 -6.48 7.97
C TYR A 186 -9.76 -5.92 7.35
N GLN A 187 -10.44 -4.99 8.03
CA GLN A 187 -11.63 -4.35 7.48
C GLN A 187 -11.30 -3.55 6.23
N GLN A 188 -10.16 -2.84 6.19
CA GLN A 188 -9.66 -2.16 4.99
C GLN A 188 -9.44 -3.14 3.84
N LEU A 189 -8.79 -4.28 4.11
CA LEU A 189 -8.61 -5.32 3.10
C LEU A 189 -9.95 -5.77 2.51
N LYS A 190 -10.97 -6.03 3.34
CA LYS A 190 -12.31 -6.42 2.88
C LYS A 190 -13.03 -5.33 2.10
N VAL A 191 -12.83 -4.06 2.45
CA VAL A 191 -13.34 -2.91 1.68
C VAL A 191 -12.71 -2.88 0.28
N ILE A 192 -11.39 -3.07 0.18
CA ILE A 192 -10.69 -3.07 -1.11
C ILE A 192 -11.06 -4.29 -1.95
N GLU A 193 -11.14 -5.50 -1.36
CA GLU A 193 -11.60 -6.70 -2.05
C GLU A 193 -13.00 -6.49 -2.66
N LYS A 194 -13.92 -5.88 -1.88
CA LYS A 194 -15.26 -5.59 -2.38
C LYS A 194 -15.22 -4.55 -3.50
N MET A 195 -14.46 -3.48 -3.36
CA MET A 195 -14.31 -2.46 -4.39
C MET A 195 -13.76 -3.04 -5.69
N VAL A 196 -12.70 -3.84 -5.61
CA VAL A 196 -12.10 -4.48 -6.80
C VAL A 196 -13.10 -5.36 -7.52
N ARG A 197 -13.85 -6.18 -6.78
CA ARG A 197 -14.88 -7.05 -7.34
C ARG A 197 -16.06 -6.26 -7.94
N ASP A 198 -16.59 -5.27 -7.21
CA ASP A 198 -17.78 -4.55 -7.61
C ASP A 198 -17.54 -3.60 -8.81
N PHE A 199 -16.28 -3.19 -9.04
CA PHE A 199 -15.85 -2.40 -10.19
C PHE A 199 -15.20 -3.22 -11.31
N ASP A 200 -15.20 -4.56 -11.20
CA ASP A 200 -14.58 -5.46 -12.17
C ASP A 200 -13.12 -5.05 -12.51
N LEU A 201 -12.36 -4.65 -11.48
CA LEU A 201 -10.97 -4.25 -11.70
C LEU A 201 -10.09 -5.48 -11.95
N ASP A 202 -9.36 -5.46 -13.06
CA ASP A 202 -8.45 -6.53 -13.44
C ASP A 202 -7.13 -6.42 -12.63
N VAL A 203 -7.21 -6.79 -11.35
CA VAL A 203 -6.09 -6.76 -10.40
C VAL A 203 -6.25 -7.86 -9.35
N GLU A 204 -5.22 -8.67 -9.13
CA GLU A 204 -5.18 -9.64 -8.04
C GLU A 204 -4.91 -8.93 -6.70
N ILE A 205 -5.60 -9.33 -5.63
CA ILE A 205 -5.30 -8.84 -4.28
C ILE A 205 -4.49 -9.89 -3.53
N LEU A 206 -3.27 -9.53 -3.14
CA LEU A 206 -2.43 -10.30 -2.25
C LEU A 206 -2.55 -9.78 -0.82
N SER A 207 -2.66 -10.68 0.14
CA SER A 207 -2.67 -10.31 1.55
C SER A 207 -1.42 -10.85 2.27
N GLY A 208 -0.70 -9.94 2.96
CA GLY A 208 0.45 -10.31 3.79
C GLY A 208 0.06 -10.49 5.26
N GLU A 209 0.79 -11.36 5.96
CA GLU A 209 0.57 -11.66 7.37
C GLU A 209 0.89 -10.46 8.29
N ILE A 210 0.38 -10.52 9.52
CA ILE A 210 0.67 -9.50 10.53
C ILE A 210 2.08 -9.72 11.06
N VAL A 211 2.94 -8.73 10.85
CA VAL A 211 4.28 -8.72 11.47
C VAL A 211 4.17 -8.04 12.83
N ARG A 212 4.77 -8.66 13.85
CA ARG A 212 4.74 -8.19 15.23
C ARG A 212 6.12 -7.79 15.72
N GLU A 213 6.16 -6.94 16.70
CA GLU A 213 7.40 -6.58 17.39
C GLU A 213 7.88 -7.78 18.24
N PRO A 214 9.20 -8.05 18.29
CA PRO A 214 9.72 -9.13 19.14
C PRO A 214 9.47 -8.79 20.62
N VAL A 215 9.01 -9.76 21.38
CA VAL A 215 8.87 -9.64 22.83
C VAL A 215 10.24 -9.88 23.47
N ASN A 216 10.66 -9.01 24.39
CA ASN A 216 11.96 -9.08 25.09
C ASN A 216 13.20 -9.21 24.18
N GLY A 217 13.10 -8.82 22.91
CA GLY A 217 14.21 -8.89 21.94
C GLY A 217 14.50 -10.30 21.41
N ASP A 218 13.73 -11.31 21.79
CA ASP A 218 13.91 -12.67 21.33
C ASP A 218 12.80 -13.04 20.31
N ALA A 219 13.22 -13.24 19.05
CA ALA A 219 12.30 -13.62 17.98
C ALA A 219 11.86 -15.11 18.05
N SER A 220 12.49 -15.90 18.91
CA SER A 220 12.24 -17.35 19.04
C SER A 220 10.96 -17.67 19.82
N ASP A 221 10.40 -16.71 20.56
CA ASP A 221 9.24 -16.88 21.45
C ASP A 221 7.91 -16.41 20.83
N ALA A 222 7.87 -16.23 19.50
CA ALA A 222 6.71 -15.70 18.78
C ALA A 222 5.42 -16.55 18.94
N ASP A 223 5.55 -17.81 19.27
CA ASP A 223 4.41 -18.72 19.45
C ASP A 223 3.79 -18.63 20.86
N SER A 224 4.58 -18.26 21.89
CA SER A 224 4.10 -18.23 23.27
C SER A 224 3.47 -16.87 23.65
N CYS A 225 4.01 -15.76 23.15
CA CYS A 225 3.49 -14.42 23.43
C CYS A 225 3.67 -13.53 22.19
N PRO A 226 2.66 -13.41 21.32
CA PRO A 226 2.77 -12.57 20.14
C PRO A 226 2.88 -11.10 20.55
N GLY A 227 3.97 -10.45 20.14
CA GLY A 227 4.24 -9.04 20.42
C GLY A 227 3.21 -8.09 19.79
N LEU A 228 3.37 -6.81 20.04
CA LEU A 228 2.52 -5.77 19.46
C LEU A 228 2.61 -5.78 17.93
N ALA A 229 1.46 -5.71 17.24
CA ALA A 229 1.45 -5.58 15.78
C ALA A 229 2.18 -4.31 15.35
N MET A 230 3.08 -4.42 14.36
CA MET A 230 3.83 -3.27 13.87
C MET A 230 2.94 -2.21 13.26
N SER A 231 3.17 -0.96 13.63
CA SER A 231 2.47 0.22 13.13
C SER A 231 3.39 1.43 13.17
N SER A 232 3.29 2.31 12.17
CA SER A 232 3.98 3.60 12.19
C SER A 232 3.61 4.44 13.42
N ARG A 233 2.38 4.26 13.94
CA ARG A 233 1.89 4.93 15.16
C ARG A 233 2.46 4.37 16.47
N ASN A 234 3.13 3.22 16.43
CA ASN A 234 3.80 2.70 17.62
C ASN A 234 4.92 3.63 18.12
N THR A 235 5.45 4.51 17.27
CA THR A 235 6.39 5.55 17.64
C THR A 235 5.81 6.58 18.63
N TYR A 236 4.49 6.69 18.74
CA TYR A 236 3.82 7.58 19.70
C TYR A 236 3.75 7.00 21.12
N LEU A 237 3.98 5.70 21.26
CA LEU A 237 3.89 5.01 22.54
C LEU A 237 5.14 5.26 23.40
N THR A 238 4.93 5.59 24.67
CA THR A 238 6.01 5.50 25.67
C THR A 238 6.37 4.03 25.90
N GLU A 239 7.56 3.75 26.45
CA GLU A 239 7.96 2.37 26.79
C GLU A 239 6.92 1.65 27.66
N LYS A 240 6.36 2.34 28.66
CA LYS A 240 5.32 1.79 29.52
C LYS A 240 4.04 1.46 28.73
N ALA A 241 3.60 2.36 27.86
CA ALA A 241 2.41 2.14 27.06
C ALA A 241 2.62 1.03 26.01
N ARG A 242 3.81 0.94 25.41
CA ARG A 242 4.18 -0.12 24.47
C ARG A 242 4.12 -1.49 25.13
N LYS A 243 4.70 -1.64 26.33
CA LYS A 243 4.64 -2.88 27.12
C LYS A 243 3.21 -3.25 27.50
N GLN A 244 2.37 -2.27 27.85
CA GLN A 244 0.95 -2.52 28.14
C GLN A 244 0.18 -2.96 26.91
N ALA A 245 0.50 -2.41 25.73
CA ALA A 245 -0.17 -2.75 24.46
C ALA A 245 0.09 -4.18 23.99
N GLU A 246 1.15 -4.85 24.46
CA GLU A 246 1.41 -6.27 24.19
C GLU A 246 0.26 -7.17 24.66
N SER A 247 -0.44 -6.78 25.73
CA SER A 247 -1.62 -7.51 26.26
C SER A 247 -2.75 -7.68 25.23
N ILE A 248 -2.85 -6.80 24.23
CA ILE A 248 -3.85 -6.89 23.16
C ILE A 248 -3.65 -8.19 22.36
N SER A 249 -2.41 -8.48 22.01
CA SER A 249 -2.08 -9.68 21.24
C SER A 249 -2.33 -10.96 22.03
N VAL A 250 -2.02 -10.95 23.32
CA VAL A 250 -2.26 -12.06 24.23
C VAL A 250 -3.76 -12.33 24.34
N ALA A 251 -4.56 -11.30 24.64
CA ALA A 251 -6.01 -11.44 24.75
C ALA A 251 -6.66 -11.96 23.47
N LEU A 252 -6.20 -11.49 22.30
CA LEU A 252 -6.70 -11.98 21.01
C LEU A 252 -6.35 -13.45 20.78
N LYS A 253 -5.15 -13.88 21.17
CA LYS A 253 -4.73 -15.28 21.09
C LYS A 253 -5.58 -16.15 22.01
N ASP A 254 -5.75 -15.76 23.26
CA ASP A 254 -6.56 -16.50 24.25
C ASP A 254 -8.00 -16.72 23.74
N VAL A 255 -8.59 -15.67 23.13
CA VAL A 255 -9.93 -15.77 22.52
C VAL A 255 -9.92 -16.73 21.31
N ALA A 256 -8.93 -16.63 20.44
CA ALA A 256 -8.82 -17.51 19.28
C ALA A 256 -8.64 -18.98 19.68
N ASP A 257 -7.80 -19.25 20.66
CA ASP A 257 -7.56 -20.60 21.19
C ASP A 257 -8.82 -21.15 21.88
N GLY A 258 -9.54 -20.31 22.64
CA GLY A 258 -10.80 -20.66 23.26
C GLY A 258 -11.93 -20.99 22.27
N ILE A 259 -11.96 -20.32 21.11
CA ILE A 259 -12.90 -20.62 20.03
C ILE A 259 -12.49 -21.92 19.32
N SER A 260 -11.22 -22.10 19.03
CA SER A 260 -10.70 -23.31 18.36
C SER A 260 -10.90 -24.59 19.18
N GLY A 261 -10.77 -24.50 20.52
CA GLY A 261 -11.04 -25.61 21.43
C GLY A 261 -12.53 -25.95 21.58
N ARG A 262 -13.44 -25.11 21.11
CA ARG A 262 -14.89 -25.32 21.14
C ARG A 262 -15.51 -25.65 19.79
N SER A 263 -14.69 -25.91 18.79
CA SER A 263 -15.15 -26.14 17.39
C SER A 263 -16.12 -27.33 17.26
N ASP A 264 -16.18 -28.23 18.24
CA ASP A 264 -17.12 -29.35 18.25
C ASP A 264 -18.50 -28.99 18.85
N GLU A 265 -18.66 -27.81 19.49
CA GLU A 265 -19.91 -27.39 20.12
C GLU A 265 -20.58 -26.16 19.43
N PHE A 266 -19.89 -25.49 18.52
CA PHE A 266 -20.41 -24.28 17.88
C PHE A 266 -20.98 -24.57 16.50
N THR A 267 -22.21 -25.08 16.46
CA THR A 267 -23.05 -25.01 15.27
C THR A 267 -23.65 -23.60 15.24
N PRO A 268 -23.31 -22.75 14.22
CA PRO A 268 -24.00 -21.46 14.10
C PRO A 268 -25.48 -21.76 13.89
N ALA A 269 -26.33 -21.32 14.80
CA ALA A 269 -27.76 -21.30 14.55
C ALA A 269 -27.98 -20.46 13.29
N MET A 270 -28.24 -21.08 12.16
CA MET A 270 -28.78 -20.43 10.97
C MET A 270 -30.13 -19.82 11.38
N GLY A 271 -30.10 -18.55 11.75
CA GLY A 271 -31.29 -17.73 11.81
C GLY A 271 -31.85 -17.62 10.38
N ALA A 272 -32.65 -18.61 10.00
CA ALA A 272 -33.68 -18.39 9.00
C ALA A 272 -34.65 -17.39 9.63
N ASN A 273 -34.69 -16.16 9.05
CA ASN A 273 -35.96 -15.46 8.86
C ASN A 273 -35.74 -14.05 8.26
N MET A 274 -36.33 -13.96 7.05
CA MET A 274 -36.84 -12.79 6.32
C MET A 274 -35.83 -11.74 5.83
#